data_e5302b830771b4792cc730aa54deb117
#
_entry.id   e5302b830771b4792cc730aa54deb117
#
_cell.length_a   1.000
_cell.length_b   1.000
_cell.length_c   1.000
_cell.angle_alpha   90.00
_cell.angle_beta   90.00
_cell.angle_gamma   90.00
#
_symmetry.space_group_name_H-M   'P 1'
#
loop_
_entity.id
_entity.type
_entity.pdbx_description
1 polymer ?
#
loop_
_entity_poly.entity_id
_entity_poly.type
_entity_poly.pdbx_seq_one_letter_code
_entity_poly.pdbx_strand_id
1 'polypeptide(L)'
;MNKRKTAIAAVGIAGLLTGTVCASQAVADPSGPPPYRQLSGVGSDTTQDVMNGLANTITIGGQKVIGSYDATGSAQITTKDPASTPGCTINRPNGSGAGRTALLNSLQADNKCLDFSRSSSLNLGAANPGLTYVPFAVDAVSYSITPTSTVPRKLTLNDLKAIYHCDPNYVGTAPNYSLTVYLPQAGSGTRSFWQSTMGITEADVVAGVYPCIKDTKGGAPVQEHDGRVLDDKSIVPFSIAQYNSQATQTIADLRGRAILGTIDGLAPNTLNSNFGVKRDVYNVIPTSKIGTAPWSTVFVGPDALICKQPAVINTYGFATNANCGDTSKQTP
;
A
#
# COMPACT_ATOMS: atom_id res chain seq x y z
N MET A 1 55.52 -65.53 19.01
CA MET A 1 54.85 -65.04 17.79
C MET A 1 53.79 -64.05 18.21
N ASN A 2 54.11 -62.76 18.22
CA ASN A 2 53.19 -61.67 18.71
C ASN A 2 52.55 -60.97 17.48
N LYS A 3 51.28 -61.14 17.34
CA LYS A 3 50.48 -60.38 16.33
C LYS A 3 50.04 -59.04 16.96
N ARG A 4 50.61 -57.94 16.51
CA ARG A 4 50.14 -56.56 16.83
C ARG A 4 48.91 -56.28 15.98
N LYS A 5 47.82 -55.91 16.66
CA LYS A 5 46.60 -55.37 16.03
C LYS A 5 46.72 -53.85 15.99
N THR A 6 46.74 -53.30 14.78
CA THR A 6 46.72 -51.85 14.54
C THR A 6 45.24 -51.39 14.53
N ALA A 7 44.87 -50.52 15.45
CA ALA A 7 43.57 -49.87 15.47
C ALA A 7 43.65 -48.57 14.65
N ILE A 8 42.82 -48.46 13.64
CA ILE A 8 42.63 -47.25 12.84
C ILE A 8 41.52 -46.46 13.47
N ALA A 9 41.85 -45.29 14.02
CA ALA A 9 40.89 -44.33 14.51
C ALA A 9 40.36 -43.48 13.33
N ALA A 10 39.09 -43.62 13.01
CA ALA A 10 38.41 -42.75 12.06
C ALA A 10 38.00 -41.48 12.77
N VAL A 11 38.58 -40.34 12.44
CA VAL A 11 38.16 -39.00 12.90
C VAL A 11 37.06 -38.54 11.96
N GLY A 12 35.82 -38.58 12.46
CA GLY A 12 34.67 -37.99 11.79
C GLY A 12 34.65 -36.45 11.97
N ILE A 13 34.89 -35.73 10.87
CA ILE A 13 34.72 -34.29 10.83
C ILE A 13 33.21 -34.02 10.62
N ALA A 14 32.50 -33.69 11.69
CA ALA A 14 31.15 -33.15 11.60
C ALA A 14 31.23 -31.70 11.13
N GLY A 15 31.05 -31.44 9.85
CA GLY A 15 30.90 -30.11 9.30
C GLY A 15 29.58 -29.52 9.72
N LEU A 16 29.59 -28.58 10.67
CA LEU A 16 28.44 -27.69 10.92
C LEU A 16 28.28 -26.78 9.69
N LEU A 17 27.33 -27.10 8.82
CA LEU A 17 26.79 -26.18 7.82
C LEU A 17 25.93 -25.16 8.58
N THR A 18 26.52 -24.08 9.05
CA THR A 18 25.80 -22.88 9.44
C THR A 18 25.26 -22.24 8.15
N GLY A 19 24.04 -22.62 7.77
CA GLY A 19 23.30 -21.91 6.74
C GLY A 19 23.04 -20.48 7.23
N THR A 20 23.85 -19.54 6.79
CA THR A 20 23.52 -18.14 6.84
C THR A 20 22.26 -17.95 6.00
N VAL A 21 21.10 -17.90 6.66
CA VAL A 21 19.89 -17.36 6.06
C VAL A 21 20.23 -15.89 5.79
N CYS A 22 20.66 -15.56 4.57
CA CYS A 22 20.63 -14.21 4.08
C CYS A 22 19.15 -13.82 4.05
N ALA A 23 18.65 -13.23 5.14
CA ALA A 23 17.48 -12.39 5.06
C ALA A 23 17.81 -11.35 4.00
N SER A 24 17.23 -11.49 2.81
CA SER A 24 17.23 -10.45 1.81
C SER A 24 16.63 -9.24 2.52
N GLN A 25 17.49 -8.28 2.89
CA GLN A 25 17.00 -6.97 3.27
C GLN A 25 16.18 -6.51 2.08
N ALA A 26 14.88 -6.35 2.29
CA ALA A 26 14.06 -5.62 1.35
C ALA A 26 14.80 -4.30 1.13
N VAL A 27 15.35 -4.10 -0.07
CA VAL A 27 15.98 -2.84 -0.44
C VAL A 27 14.84 -1.87 -0.66
N ALA A 28 14.28 -1.43 0.46
CA ALA A 28 13.36 -0.34 0.51
C ALA A 28 14.15 0.93 0.27
N ASP A 29 13.58 1.84 -0.52
CA ASP A 29 13.86 3.27 -0.46
C ASP A 29 15.14 3.75 -1.16
N PRO A 30 15.01 4.60 -2.07
CA PRO A 30 14.99 4.44 -3.52
C PRO A 30 16.14 3.55 -3.98
N SER A 31 15.84 2.48 -4.72
CA SER A 31 16.86 1.53 -5.20
C SER A 31 17.81 2.16 -6.23
N GLY A 32 19.12 1.98 -6.00
CA GLY A 32 20.18 2.41 -6.92
C GLY A 32 20.45 3.92 -6.91
N PRO A 33 21.48 4.34 -7.64
CA PRO A 33 21.90 5.73 -7.67
C PRO A 33 20.91 6.64 -8.43
N PRO A 34 20.80 7.93 -8.03
CA PRO A 34 21.34 8.47 -6.79
C PRO A 34 20.50 8.00 -5.57
N PRO A 35 21.12 7.84 -4.39
CA PRO A 35 20.43 7.38 -3.19
C PRO A 35 19.39 8.40 -2.68
N TYR A 36 19.65 9.67 -2.89
CA TYR A 36 18.71 10.76 -2.63
C TYR A 36 18.29 11.42 -3.94
N ARG A 37 16.99 11.66 -4.07
CA ARG A 37 16.40 12.19 -5.30
C ARG A 37 15.69 13.50 -5.03
N GLN A 38 15.49 14.30 -6.07
CA GLN A 38 14.96 15.66 -5.96
C GLN A 38 13.55 15.68 -5.33
N LEU A 39 12.66 14.78 -5.75
CA LEU A 39 11.31 14.64 -5.22
C LEU A 39 11.22 13.43 -4.29
N SER A 40 11.10 13.67 -3.01
CA SER A 40 10.98 12.61 -1.99
C SER A 40 9.54 12.44 -1.54
N GLY A 41 9.02 11.21 -1.61
CA GLY A 41 7.63 10.92 -1.28
C GLY A 41 7.43 9.64 -0.48
N VAL A 42 6.41 9.67 0.38
CA VAL A 42 6.05 8.63 1.35
C VAL A 42 4.54 8.36 1.30
N GLY A 43 4.04 7.40 2.03
CA GLY A 43 2.60 7.26 2.29
C GLY A 43 2.01 5.94 1.85
N SER A 44 1.01 5.96 0.96
CA SER A 44 0.21 4.78 0.61
C SER A 44 1.04 3.54 0.31
N ASP A 45 0.75 2.46 1.01
CA ASP A 45 1.23 1.12 0.74
C ASP A 45 0.73 0.62 -0.63
N THR A 46 -0.57 0.83 -0.92
CA THR A 46 -1.18 0.44 -2.20
C THR A 46 -0.36 0.87 -3.42
N THR A 47 0.24 2.05 -3.37
CA THR A 47 0.92 2.66 -4.54
C THR A 47 2.44 2.71 -4.41
N GLN A 48 3.03 2.08 -3.37
CA GLN A 48 4.49 2.12 -3.20
C GLN A 48 5.22 1.46 -4.36
N ASP A 49 4.83 0.25 -4.75
CA ASP A 49 5.55 -0.54 -5.75
C ASP A 49 5.45 0.08 -7.14
N VAL A 50 4.25 0.52 -7.55
CA VAL A 50 4.10 1.22 -8.83
C VAL A 50 4.89 2.54 -8.85
N MET A 51 4.93 3.26 -7.73
CA MET A 51 5.75 4.47 -7.64
C MET A 51 7.25 4.17 -7.62
N ASN A 52 7.68 3.04 -7.05
CA ASN A 52 9.07 2.58 -7.16
C ASN A 52 9.44 2.24 -8.61
N GLY A 53 8.55 1.57 -9.34
CA GLY A 53 8.70 1.31 -10.78
C GLY A 53 8.81 2.61 -11.59
N LEU A 54 7.90 3.55 -11.36
CA LEU A 54 7.90 4.88 -11.99
C LEU A 54 9.16 5.68 -11.63
N ALA A 55 9.58 5.64 -10.38
CA ALA A 55 10.78 6.31 -9.88
C ALA A 55 12.08 5.75 -10.49
N ASN A 56 12.06 4.50 -10.92
CA ASN A 56 13.20 3.88 -11.61
C ASN A 56 13.22 4.17 -13.13
N THR A 57 12.08 4.54 -13.69
CA THR A 57 11.91 4.78 -15.14
C THR A 57 11.99 6.26 -15.49
N ILE A 58 11.40 7.13 -14.65
CA ILE A 58 11.30 8.57 -14.94
C ILE A 58 12.61 9.28 -14.64
N THR A 59 13.13 9.99 -15.65
CA THR A 59 14.35 10.79 -15.54
C THR A 59 14.15 12.20 -16.09
N ILE A 60 14.90 13.16 -15.55
CA ILE A 60 15.07 14.50 -16.11
C ILE A 60 16.57 14.73 -16.33
N GLY A 61 16.99 15.05 -17.55
CA GLY A 61 18.42 15.18 -17.89
C GLY A 61 19.21 13.90 -17.63
N GLY A 62 18.59 12.72 -17.77
CA GLY A 62 19.24 11.43 -17.53
C GLY A 62 19.34 11.02 -16.04
N GLN A 63 18.87 11.86 -15.11
CA GLN A 63 18.90 11.57 -13.67
C GLN A 63 17.53 11.19 -13.16
N LYS A 64 17.45 10.12 -12.31
CA LYS A 64 16.23 9.73 -11.61
C LYS A 64 15.83 10.83 -10.63
N VAL A 65 14.58 11.31 -10.71
CA VAL A 65 14.12 12.47 -9.93
C VAL A 65 13.15 12.14 -8.81
N ILE A 66 12.52 10.98 -8.83
CA ILE A 66 11.53 10.56 -7.83
C ILE A 66 12.17 9.62 -6.82
N GLY A 67 12.17 9.97 -5.54
CA GLY A 67 12.49 9.10 -4.41
C GLY A 67 11.19 8.63 -3.76
N SER A 68 10.79 7.38 -4.02
CA SER A 68 9.63 6.76 -3.41
C SER A 68 10.08 5.87 -2.25
N TYR A 69 9.62 6.16 -1.04
CA TYR A 69 9.97 5.43 0.18
C TYR A 69 8.81 4.51 0.59
N ASP A 70 9.10 3.24 0.84
CA ASP A 70 8.07 2.23 1.13
C ASP A 70 7.32 2.54 2.44
N ALA A 71 6.08 2.06 2.53
CA ALA A 71 5.23 2.24 3.70
C ALA A 71 5.68 1.33 4.86
N THR A 72 6.32 0.21 4.56
CA THR A 72 6.85 -0.76 5.52
C THR A 72 8.35 -0.94 5.36
N GLY A 73 9.05 -1.42 6.40
CA GLY A 73 10.50 -1.61 6.38
C GLY A 73 11.15 -1.16 7.70
N SER A 74 12.29 -0.45 7.62
CA SER A 74 12.93 0.14 8.80
C SER A 74 12.03 1.15 9.51
N ALA A 75 12.17 1.30 10.83
CA ALA A 75 11.36 2.24 11.61
C ALA A 75 11.53 3.70 11.15
N GLN A 76 12.71 4.04 10.63
CA GLN A 76 13.03 5.37 10.13
C GLN A 76 13.57 5.32 8.71
N ILE A 77 13.42 6.45 8.00
CA ILE A 77 13.94 6.70 6.65
C ILE A 77 14.65 8.05 6.61
N THR A 78 15.69 8.13 5.79
CA THR A 78 16.37 9.40 5.49
C THR A 78 16.01 9.81 4.07
N THR A 79 15.26 10.91 3.94
CA THR A 79 14.60 11.28 2.68
C THR A 79 15.39 12.27 1.82
N LYS A 80 16.39 12.94 2.40
CA LYS A 80 17.30 13.86 1.71
C LYS A 80 18.74 13.57 2.13
N ASP A 81 19.68 14.02 1.30
CA ASP A 81 21.10 13.93 1.60
C ASP A 81 21.43 14.75 2.87
N PRO A 82 21.88 14.09 3.94
CA PRO A 82 22.21 14.78 5.20
C PRO A 82 23.29 15.86 5.06
N ALA A 83 24.15 15.78 4.04
CA ALA A 83 25.18 16.78 3.79
C ALA A 83 24.61 18.11 3.25
N SER A 84 23.52 18.02 2.48
CA SER A 84 22.87 19.21 1.88
C SER A 84 21.58 19.62 2.60
N THR A 85 20.88 18.67 3.22
CA THR A 85 19.60 18.89 3.91
C THR A 85 19.58 18.06 5.20
N PRO A 86 20.24 18.53 6.26
CA PRO A 86 20.32 17.81 7.53
C PRO A 86 18.93 17.70 8.20
N GLY A 87 18.76 16.68 9.04
CA GLY A 87 17.53 16.50 9.84
C GLY A 87 16.36 15.83 9.12
N CYS A 88 16.57 15.31 7.90
CA CYS A 88 15.52 14.60 7.14
C CYS A 88 15.46 13.09 7.41
N THR A 89 15.83 12.65 8.60
CA THR A 89 15.52 11.31 9.12
C THR A 89 14.21 11.37 9.89
N ILE A 90 13.20 10.70 9.39
CA ILE A 90 11.82 10.73 9.92
C ILE A 90 11.33 9.31 10.21
N ASN A 91 10.36 9.18 11.09
CA ASN A 91 9.63 7.92 11.26
C ASN A 91 8.94 7.56 9.94
N ARG A 92 8.99 6.28 9.56
CA ARG A 92 8.41 5.80 8.30
C ARG A 92 6.89 5.93 8.32
N PRO A 93 6.27 6.71 7.41
CA PRO A 93 4.82 6.82 7.32
C PRO A 93 4.22 5.58 6.64
N ASN A 94 3.32 4.88 7.33
CA ASN A 94 2.61 3.73 6.77
C ASN A 94 1.16 4.10 6.45
N GLY A 95 0.86 4.26 5.18
CA GLY A 95 -0.48 4.53 4.66
C GLY A 95 -0.68 5.97 4.17
N SER A 96 -1.78 6.18 3.44
CA SER A 96 -2.12 7.47 2.80
C SER A 96 -2.27 8.62 3.80
N GLY A 97 -2.91 8.36 4.94
CA GLY A 97 -3.10 9.35 5.99
C GLY A 97 -1.79 9.76 6.65
N ALA A 98 -0.97 8.77 7.02
CA ALA A 98 0.34 9.00 7.63
C ALA A 98 1.27 9.79 6.68
N GLY A 99 1.26 9.45 5.37
CA GLY A 99 2.05 10.17 4.37
C GLY A 99 1.64 11.63 4.21
N ARG A 100 0.32 11.91 4.17
CA ARG A 100 -0.17 13.30 4.13
C ARG A 100 0.24 14.09 5.36
N THR A 101 0.07 13.51 6.54
CA THR A 101 0.49 14.16 7.79
C THR A 101 2.00 14.46 7.78
N ALA A 102 2.82 13.53 7.33
CA ALA A 102 4.25 13.74 7.23
C ALA A 102 4.61 14.86 6.24
N LEU A 103 3.94 14.91 5.08
CA LEU A 103 4.10 16.01 4.11
C LEU A 103 3.72 17.35 4.72
N LEU A 104 2.56 17.45 5.36
CA LEU A 104 2.11 18.69 6.03
C LEU A 104 3.10 19.14 7.10
N ASN A 105 3.58 18.22 7.93
CA ASN A 105 4.59 18.53 8.95
C ASN A 105 5.89 19.06 8.31
N SER A 106 6.30 18.47 7.17
CA SER A 106 7.48 18.95 6.44
C SER A 106 7.27 20.35 5.86
N LEU A 107 6.08 20.66 5.36
CA LEU A 107 5.73 21.98 4.86
C LEU A 107 5.66 23.03 5.96
N GLN A 108 5.02 22.71 7.09
CA GLN A 108 4.92 23.59 8.24
C GLN A 108 6.28 23.92 8.87
N ALA A 109 7.18 22.93 8.92
CA ALA A 109 8.52 23.10 9.42
C ALA A 109 9.47 23.76 8.40
N ASP A 110 9.04 23.96 7.16
CA ASP A 110 9.86 24.40 6.00
C ASP A 110 11.22 23.65 5.88
N ASN A 111 11.23 22.37 6.29
CA ASN A 111 12.46 21.57 6.36
C ASN A 111 12.81 20.89 5.03
N LYS A 112 11.90 20.93 4.03
CA LYS A 112 12.08 20.37 2.67
C LYS A 112 12.38 18.87 2.63
N CYS A 113 12.04 18.14 3.70
CA CYS A 113 12.30 16.70 3.79
C CYS A 113 11.40 15.87 2.87
N LEU A 114 10.18 16.36 2.59
CA LEU A 114 9.22 15.69 1.72
C LEU A 114 8.67 16.66 0.68
N ASP A 115 8.46 16.16 -0.52
CA ASP A 115 8.00 16.91 -1.69
C ASP A 115 6.61 16.48 -2.15
N PHE A 116 6.22 15.25 -1.87
CA PHE A 116 4.89 14.71 -2.17
C PHE A 116 4.53 13.57 -1.21
N SER A 117 3.25 13.21 -1.19
CA SER A 117 2.84 11.94 -0.57
C SER A 117 2.01 11.11 -1.55
N ARG A 118 2.07 9.79 -1.39
CA ARG A 118 1.23 8.85 -2.13
C ARG A 118 -0.10 8.68 -1.41
N SER A 119 -1.21 8.59 -2.16
CA SER A 119 -2.52 8.32 -1.58
C SER A 119 -3.38 7.43 -2.47
N SER A 120 -4.03 6.45 -1.87
CA SER A 120 -5.05 5.61 -2.49
C SER A 120 -6.48 5.95 -1.99
N SER A 121 -6.63 7.11 -1.37
CA SER A 121 -7.91 7.69 -0.99
C SER A 121 -7.89 9.21 -1.18
N LEU A 122 -9.03 9.78 -1.54
CA LEU A 122 -9.23 11.22 -1.61
C LEU A 122 -9.64 11.75 -0.22
N ASN A 123 -9.01 12.84 0.22
CA ASN A 123 -9.41 13.54 1.44
C ASN A 123 -9.21 15.05 1.25
N LEU A 124 -10.28 15.74 0.91
CA LEU A 124 -10.32 17.19 0.67
C LEU A 124 -10.71 17.98 1.92
N GLY A 125 -10.70 17.38 3.11
CA GLY A 125 -11.04 18.06 4.36
C GLY A 125 -10.06 19.17 4.73
N ALA A 126 -10.56 20.19 5.43
CA ALA A 126 -9.81 21.37 5.86
C ALA A 126 -8.61 21.06 6.77
N ALA A 127 -8.54 19.86 7.35
CA ALA A 127 -7.38 19.41 8.12
C ALA A 127 -6.12 19.17 7.26
N ASN A 128 -6.23 19.26 5.92
CA ASN A 128 -5.14 19.05 4.98
C ASN A 128 -4.92 20.30 4.09
N PRO A 129 -4.64 21.48 4.63
CA PRO A 129 -4.63 22.72 3.86
C PRO A 129 -3.52 22.74 2.82
N GLY A 130 -3.80 23.39 1.67
CA GLY A 130 -2.80 23.68 0.64
C GLY A 130 -2.24 22.45 -0.09
N LEU A 131 -2.99 21.37 -0.18
CA LEU A 131 -2.61 20.15 -0.92
C LEU A 131 -3.45 19.95 -2.17
N THR A 132 -2.83 19.41 -3.21
CA THR A 132 -3.48 19.00 -4.46
C THR A 132 -3.29 17.51 -4.68
N TYR A 133 -4.40 16.81 -4.91
CA TYR A 133 -4.45 15.38 -5.22
C TYR A 133 -4.40 15.20 -6.74
N VAL A 134 -3.25 14.83 -7.26
CA VAL A 134 -3.03 14.63 -8.70
C VAL A 134 -3.20 13.15 -9.02
N PRO A 135 -4.28 12.74 -9.71
CA PRO A 135 -4.49 11.34 -10.07
C PRO A 135 -3.47 10.89 -11.11
N PHE A 136 -3.03 9.62 -11.03
CA PHE A 136 -2.13 9.06 -12.03
C PHE A 136 -2.55 7.68 -12.54
N ALA A 137 -3.31 6.93 -11.75
CA ALA A 137 -3.77 5.59 -12.11
C ALA A 137 -5.13 5.28 -11.46
N VAL A 138 -5.76 4.19 -11.87
CA VAL A 138 -6.99 3.67 -11.29
C VAL A 138 -6.71 2.32 -10.64
N ASP A 139 -7.17 2.16 -9.41
CA ASP A 139 -7.26 0.91 -8.67
C ASP A 139 -8.73 0.53 -8.49
N ALA A 140 -8.98 -0.71 -8.12
CA ALA A 140 -10.27 -1.17 -7.62
C ALA A 140 -10.06 -1.99 -6.35
N VAL A 141 -11.08 -2.06 -5.51
CA VAL A 141 -11.03 -2.81 -4.25
C VAL A 141 -12.14 -3.84 -4.22
N SER A 142 -11.80 -5.08 -3.94
CA SER A 142 -12.77 -6.13 -3.63
C SER A 142 -12.51 -6.71 -2.25
N TYR A 143 -13.46 -7.48 -1.75
CA TYR A 143 -13.20 -8.28 -0.55
C TYR A 143 -12.38 -9.51 -0.90
N SER A 144 -11.58 -9.97 0.04
CA SER A 144 -10.83 -11.22 -0.06
C SER A 144 -11.18 -12.18 1.08
N ILE A 145 -11.14 -13.46 0.76
CA ILE A 145 -11.47 -14.59 1.62
C ILE A 145 -10.52 -15.74 1.28
N THR A 146 -10.51 -16.81 2.08
CA THR A 146 -9.82 -18.06 1.69
C THR A 146 -10.68 -18.89 0.74
N PRO A 147 -10.12 -19.83 -0.03
CA PRO A 147 -10.87 -20.71 -0.91
C PRO A 147 -11.89 -21.60 -0.19
N THR A 148 -11.66 -21.89 1.08
CA THR A 148 -12.50 -22.74 1.96
C THR A 148 -13.37 -21.90 2.91
N SER A 149 -13.43 -20.58 2.69
CA SER A 149 -14.21 -19.67 3.52
C SER A 149 -15.71 -20.00 3.49
N THR A 150 -16.36 -19.78 4.63
CA THR A 150 -17.83 -19.82 4.75
C THR A 150 -18.48 -18.59 4.10
N VAL A 151 -17.74 -17.52 3.84
CA VAL A 151 -18.23 -16.33 3.15
C VAL A 151 -18.38 -16.63 1.64
N PRO A 152 -19.54 -16.32 1.05
CA PRO A 152 -19.74 -16.54 -0.39
C PRO A 152 -18.75 -15.79 -1.26
N ARG A 153 -18.32 -16.42 -2.36
CA ARG A 153 -17.45 -15.79 -3.38
C ARG A 153 -18.16 -14.74 -4.23
N LYS A 154 -19.48 -14.66 -4.12
CA LYS A 154 -20.34 -13.73 -4.85
C LYS A 154 -21.21 -13.01 -3.85
N LEU A 155 -20.93 -11.75 -3.63
CA LEU A 155 -21.70 -10.86 -2.77
C LEU A 155 -22.16 -9.64 -3.57
N THR A 156 -23.31 -9.11 -3.19
CA THR A 156 -23.70 -7.76 -3.63
C THR A 156 -23.00 -6.72 -2.78
N LEU A 157 -22.98 -5.48 -3.26
CA LEU A 157 -22.47 -4.35 -2.45
C LEU A 157 -23.31 -4.18 -1.16
N ASN A 158 -24.63 -4.50 -1.23
CA ASN A 158 -25.50 -4.44 -0.05
C ASN A 158 -25.17 -5.54 0.98
N ASP A 159 -24.83 -6.75 0.53
CA ASP A 159 -24.36 -7.82 1.44
C ASP A 159 -23.07 -7.38 2.17
N LEU A 160 -22.13 -6.77 1.43
CA LEU A 160 -20.89 -6.27 2.02
C LEU A 160 -21.16 -5.15 3.03
N LYS A 161 -22.07 -4.22 2.73
CA LYS A 161 -22.49 -3.19 3.69
C LYS A 161 -23.08 -3.84 4.95
N ALA A 162 -23.98 -4.81 4.83
CA ALA A 162 -24.54 -5.52 5.97
C ALA A 162 -23.44 -6.21 6.81
N ILE A 163 -22.47 -6.87 6.17
CA ILE A 163 -21.32 -7.50 6.86
C ILE A 163 -20.53 -6.45 7.66
N TYR A 164 -20.19 -5.30 7.04
CA TYR A 164 -19.39 -4.26 7.71
C TYR A 164 -20.21 -3.43 8.72
N HIS A 165 -21.54 -3.50 8.69
CA HIS A 165 -22.43 -2.99 9.72
C HIS A 165 -22.71 -4.01 10.83
N CYS A 166 -22.04 -5.17 10.82
CA CYS A 166 -22.19 -6.22 11.80
C CYS A 166 -23.61 -6.82 11.87
N ASP A 167 -24.30 -6.94 10.74
CA ASP A 167 -25.63 -7.57 10.68
C ASP A 167 -25.54 -9.03 11.16
N PRO A 168 -26.32 -9.42 12.19
CA PRO A 168 -26.27 -10.76 12.77
C PRO A 168 -26.53 -11.90 11.77
N ASN A 169 -27.26 -11.65 10.71
CA ASN A 169 -27.54 -12.64 9.66
C ASN A 169 -26.28 -13.04 8.87
N TYR A 170 -25.25 -12.17 8.85
CA TYR A 170 -23.99 -12.40 8.16
C TYR A 170 -22.84 -12.75 9.11
N VAL A 171 -22.75 -12.05 10.23
CA VAL A 171 -21.57 -12.15 11.10
C VAL A 171 -21.84 -12.89 12.42
N GLY A 172 -23.10 -13.27 12.70
CA GLY A 172 -23.50 -13.84 13.98
C GLY A 172 -23.68 -12.76 15.06
N THR A 173 -23.87 -13.19 16.31
CA THR A 173 -24.20 -12.28 17.42
C THR A 173 -23.05 -12.16 18.42
N ALA A 174 -22.93 -10.97 19.02
CA ALA A 174 -21.97 -10.73 20.09
C ALA A 174 -22.26 -11.65 21.33
N PRO A 175 -21.22 -12.05 22.08
CA PRO A 175 -19.80 -11.80 21.84
C PRO A 175 -19.15 -12.80 20.86
N ASN A 176 -19.88 -13.83 20.41
CA ASN A 176 -19.35 -14.98 19.65
C ASN A 176 -19.65 -14.81 18.15
N TYR A 177 -19.02 -13.85 17.50
CA TYR A 177 -19.17 -13.67 16.06
C TYR A 177 -18.67 -14.90 15.29
N SER A 178 -19.45 -15.34 14.29
CA SER A 178 -19.11 -16.45 13.40
C SER A 178 -18.17 -16.01 12.28
N LEU A 179 -18.09 -14.71 12.00
CA LEU A 179 -17.23 -14.08 11.00
C LEU A 179 -16.44 -12.93 11.62
N THR A 180 -15.13 -12.92 11.42
CA THR A 180 -14.26 -11.77 11.74
C THR A 180 -14.17 -10.85 10.53
N VAL A 181 -14.57 -9.60 10.71
CA VAL A 181 -14.52 -8.58 9.66
C VAL A 181 -13.27 -7.73 9.86
N TYR A 182 -12.30 -7.85 8.96
CA TYR A 182 -11.08 -7.09 9.07
C TYR A 182 -11.14 -5.78 8.28
N LEU A 183 -10.50 -4.75 8.85
CA LEU A 183 -10.04 -3.55 8.14
C LEU A 183 -8.52 -3.46 8.27
N PRO A 184 -7.82 -2.91 7.27
CA PRO A 184 -6.41 -2.54 7.42
C PRO A 184 -6.22 -1.53 8.56
N GLN A 185 -4.98 -1.41 9.03
CA GLN A 185 -4.59 -0.48 10.11
C GLN A 185 -5.07 0.96 9.86
N ALA A 186 -5.22 1.72 10.94
CA ALA A 186 -5.55 3.14 10.87
C ALA A 186 -4.52 3.91 10.00
N GLY A 187 -5.00 4.88 9.23
CA GLY A 187 -4.17 5.63 8.26
C GLY A 187 -4.05 4.97 6.88
N SER A 188 -4.50 3.72 6.70
CA SER A 188 -4.59 3.05 5.41
C SER A 188 -5.55 3.76 4.45
N GLY A 189 -5.12 3.97 3.21
CA GLY A 189 -5.99 4.50 2.16
C GLY A 189 -7.06 3.51 1.71
N THR A 190 -6.75 2.21 1.72
CA THR A 190 -7.70 1.14 1.44
C THR A 190 -8.78 1.08 2.52
N ARG A 191 -8.41 1.22 3.81
CA ARG A 191 -9.37 1.35 4.92
C ARG A 191 -10.32 2.52 4.69
N SER A 192 -9.79 3.71 4.47
CA SER A 192 -10.61 4.92 4.29
C SER A 192 -11.56 4.83 3.09
N PHE A 193 -11.07 4.32 1.97
CA PHE A 193 -11.89 4.10 0.78
C PHE A 193 -12.98 3.06 1.02
N TRP A 194 -12.63 1.94 1.67
CA TRP A 194 -13.59 0.88 1.95
C TRP A 194 -14.65 1.30 2.95
N GLN A 195 -14.27 2.01 4.00
CA GLN A 195 -15.22 2.60 4.97
C GLN A 195 -16.23 3.50 4.27
N SER A 196 -15.77 4.43 3.42
CA SER A 196 -16.66 5.28 2.63
C SER A 196 -17.61 4.47 1.75
N THR A 197 -17.10 3.40 1.12
CA THR A 197 -17.91 2.51 0.25
C THR A 197 -18.96 1.74 1.05
N MET A 198 -18.60 1.28 2.26
CA MET A 198 -19.50 0.55 3.15
C MET A 198 -20.47 1.48 3.90
N GLY A 199 -20.25 2.80 3.91
CA GLY A 199 -21.06 3.75 4.62
C GLY A 199 -20.82 3.77 6.13
N ILE A 200 -19.58 3.46 6.56
CA ILE A 200 -19.15 3.52 7.97
C ILE A 200 -18.08 4.60 8.13
N THR A 201 -17.94 5.15 9.32
CA THR A 201 -16.95 6.19 9.62
C THR A 201 -15.82 5.65 10.50
N GLU A 202 -14.64 6.28 10.41
CA GLU A 202 -13.53 5.95 11.29
C GLU A 202 -13.89 6.20 12.77
N ALA A 203 -14.63 7.28 13.04
CA ALA A 203 -15.07 7.60 14.39
C ALA A 203 -15.95 6.50 14.98
N ASP A 204 -16.88 5.96 14.20
CA ASP A 204 -17.76 4.87 14.65
C ASP A 204 -16.97 3.56 14.87
N VAL A 205 -16.00 3.26 14.01
CA VAL A 205 -15.14 2.09 14.19
C VAL A 205 -14.32 2.20 15.46
N VAL A 206 -13.69 3.35 15.71
CA VAL A 206 -12.91 3.62 16.93
C VAL A 206 -13.80 3.59 18.18
N ALA A 207 -15.02 4.11 18.08
CA ALA A 207 -16.00 4.07 19.17
C ALA A 207 -16.58 2.67 19.43
N GLY A 208 -16.28 1.66 18.60
CA GLY A 208 -16.77 0.30 18.75
C GLY A 208 -18.23 0.11 18.34
N VAL A 209 -18.80 1.02 17.54
CA VAL A 209 -20.17 0.90 17.01
C VAL A 209 -20.34 -0.38 16.19
N TYR A 210 -19.25 -0.82 15.55
CA TYR A 210 -19.20 -2.05 14.75
C TYR A 210 -18.29 -3.09 15.41
N PRO A 211 -18.74 -3.81 16.45
CA PRO A 211 -17.88 -4.63 17.30
C PRO A 211 -17.34 -5.90 16.61
N CYS A 212 -17.90 -6.31 15.46
CA CYS A 212 -17.39 -7.42 14.64
C CYS A 212 -16.11 -7.01 13.88
N ILE A 213 -15.85 -5.71 13.70
CA ILE A 213 -14.70 -5.21 12.97
C ILE A 213 -13.43 -5.28 13.84
N LYS A 214 -12.35 -5.77 13.24
CA LYS A 214 -11.02 -5.83 13.84
C LYS A 214 -9.99 -5.25 12.86
N ASP A 215 -8.98 -4.58 13.40
CA ASP A 215 -7.82 -4.08 12.62
C ASP A 215 -6.50 -4.64 13.14
N THR A 216 -6.59 -5.63 14.03
CA THR A 216 -5.46 -6.38 14.58
C THR A 216 -5.74 -7.87 14.55
N LYS A 217 -4.69 -8.70 14.39
CA LYS A 217 -4.71 -10.14 14.57
C LYS A 217 -3.48 -10.56 15.38
N GLY A 218 -3.70 -11.26 16.49
CA GLY A 218 -2.60 -11.68 17.37
C GLY A 218 -1.77 -10.51 17.95
N GLY A 219 -2.39 -9.35 18.14
CA GLY A 219 -1.73 -8.13 18.62
C GLY A 219 -0.98 -7.32 17.54
N ALA A 220 -0.87 -7.83 16.32
CA ALA A 220 -0.26 -7.11 15.20
C ALA A 220 -1.31 -6.38 14.35
N PRO A 221 -1.02 -5.18 13.84
CA PRO A 221 -1.91 -4.48 12.91
C PRO A 221 -2.13 -5.28 11.62
N VAL A 222 -3.36 -5.28 11.11
CA VAL A 222 -3.68 -5.83 9.79
C VAL A 222 -3.09 -4.92 8.73
N GLN A 223 -2.11 -5.44 7.98
CA GLN A 223 -1.47 -4.68 6.90
C GLN A 223 -2.32 -4.69 5.64
N GLU A 224 -2.22 -3.61 4.85
CA GLU A 224 -2.80 -3.58 3.51
C GLU A 224 -2.16 -4.70 2.66
N HIS A 225 -2.96 -5.35 1.83
CA HIS A 225 -2.49 -6.32 0.81
C HIS A 225 -1.70 -7.52 1.36
N ASP A 226 -1.91 -7.85 2.63
CA ASP A 226 -1.39 -9.05 3.28
C ASP A 226 -2.54 -10.03 3.56
N GLY A 227 -2.78 -10.96 2.64
CA GLY A 227 -3.86 -11.96 2.77
C GLY A 227 -3.57 -13.09 3.75
N ARG A 228 -2.35 -13.13 4.35
CA ARG A 228 -1.98 -14.12 5.38
C ARG A 228 -2.74 -13.91 6.68
N VAL A 229 -3.37 -12.76 6.85
CA VAL A 229 -4.29 -12.48 7.96
C VAL A 229 -5.54 -13.36 7.91
N LEU A 230 -5.94 -13.84 6.74
CA LEU A 230 -7.19 -14.56 6.53
C LEU A 230 -7.16 -15.98 7.08
N ASP A 231 -8.31 -16.39 7.62
CA ASP A 231 -8.73 -17.77 7.88
C ASP A 231 -10.12 -17.98 7.25
N ASP A 232 -10.69 -19.20 7.42
CA ASP A 232 -11.93 -19.56 6.75
C ASP A 232 -13.18 -18.84 7.31
N LYS A 233 -13.01 -18.09 8.40
CA LYS A 233 -14.06 -17.29 9.04
C LYS A 233 -13.70 -15.80 9.08
N SER A 234 -13.02 -15.32 8.06
CA SER A 234 -12.64 -13.91 8.00
C SER A 234 -12.73 -13.32 6.61
N ILE A 235 -12.89 -12.00 6.55
CA ILE A 235 -13.00 -11.19 5.34
C ILE A 235 -12.17 -9.91 5.51
N VAL A 236 -11.49 -9.46 4.45
CA VAL A 236 -10.72 -8.21 4.44
C VAL A 236 -10.78 -7.56 3.07
N PRO A 237 -10.84 -6.21 2.94
CA PRO A 237 -10.71 -5.53 1.66
C PRO A 237 -9.29 -5.67 1.10
N PHE A 238 -9.18 -5.83 -0.22
CA PHE A 238 -7.92 -5.99 -0.91
C PHE A 238 -7.90 -5.18 -2.21
N SER A 239 -6.83 -4.43 -2.46
CA SER A 239 -6.61 -3.77 -3.75
C SER A 239 -6.45 -4.82 -4.85
N ILE A 240 -7.19 -4.65 -5.93
CA ILE A 240 -7.12 -5.57 -7.08
C ILE A 240 -5.79 -5.39 -7.81
N ALA A 241 -5.28 -4.16 -7.91
CA ALA A 241 -3.96 -3.90 -8.50
C ALA A 241 -2.86 -4.63 -7.74
N GLN A 242 -2.83 -4.52 -6.41
CA GLN A 242 -1.89 -5.24 -5.56
C GLN A 242 -2.05 -6.76 -5.65
N TYR A 243 -3.28 -7.25 -5.67
CA TYR A 243 -3.55 -8.68 -5.85
C TYR A 243 -2.97 -9.21 -7.17
N ASN A 244 -3.20 -8.50 -8.26
CA ASN A 244 -2.69 -8.87 -9.58
C ASN A 244 -1.16 -8.83 -9.64
N SER A 245 -0.53 -7.79 -9.11
CA SER A 245 0.93 -7.63 -9.06
C SER A 245 1.60 -8.75 -8.28
N GLN A 246 1.00 -9.15 -7.16
CA GLN A 246 1.45 -10.29 -6.37
C GLN A 246 1.22 -11.62 -7.11
N ALA A 247 0.07 -11.76 -7.80
CA ALA A 247 -0.26 -12.96 -8.57
C ALA A 247 0.69 -13.19 -9.75
N THR A 248 1.15 -12.12 -10.38
CA THR A 248 2.12 -12.16 -11.49
C THR A 248 3.57 -12.14 -11.03
N GLN A 249 3.82 -12.14 -9.72
CA GLN A 249 5.15 -12.04 -9.11
C GLN A 249 5.93 -10.77 -9.52
N THR A 250 5.21 -9.72 -9.91
CA THR A 250 5.81 -8.39 -10.13
C THR A 250 6.35 -7.81 -8.82
N ILE A 251 5.68 -8.15 -7.72
CA ILE A 251 6.08 -7.83 -6.34
C ILE A 251 6.02 -9.09 -5.47
N ALA A 252 6.53 -8.99 -4.23
CA ALA A 252 6.50 -10.10 -3.27
C ALA A 252 5.07 -10.57 -3.01
N ASP A 253 4.83 -11.88 -3.06
CA ASP A 253 3.50 -12.47 -2.85
C ASP A 253 3.19 -12.63 -1.35
N LEU A 254 2.32 -11.78 -0.84
CA LEU A 254 1.81 -11.79 0.52
C LEU A 254 0.32 -12.19 0.58
N ARG A 255 -0.26 -12.66 -0.55
CA ARG A 255 -1.68 -13.05 -0.60
C ARG A 255 -2.00 -14.24 0.30
N GLY A 256 -1.00 -15.08 0.60
CA GLY A 256 -1.24 -16.32 1.30
C GLY A 256 -2.26 -17.17 0.54
N ARG A 257 -3.41 -17.44 1.19
CA ARG A 257 -4.55 -18.18 0.59
C ARG A 257 -5.68 -17.25 0.10
N ALA A 258 -5.46 -15.93 0.05
CA ALA A 258 -6.50 -14.99 -0.35
C ALA A 258 -6.95 -15.22 -1.80
N ILE A 259 -8.25 -15.20 -2.00
CA ILE A 259 -8.91 -15.08 -3.30
C ILE A 259 -9.86 -13.90 -3.27
N LEU A 260 -10.00 -13.19 -4.38
CA LEU A 260 -10.94 -12.08 -4.48
C LEU A 260 -12.36 -12.59 -4.78
N GLY A 261 -13.35 -11.99 -4.11
CA GLY A 261 -14.75 -12.21 -4.41
C GLY A 261 -15.27 -11.27 -5.49
N THR A 262 -16.39 -11.63 -6.13
CA THR A 262 -17.11 -10.76 -7.08
C THR A 262 -18.10 -9.87 -6.33
N ILE A 263 -18.27 -8.64 -6.81
CA ILE A 263 -19.27 -7.69 -6.28
C ILE A 263 -20.32 -7.44 -7.35
N ASP A 264 -21.59 -7.58 -7.01
CA ASP A 264 -22.74 -7.44 -7.93
C ASP A 264 -22.60 -8.28 -9.22
N GLY A 265 -22.02 -9.48 -9.09
CA GLY A 265 -21.77 -10.40 -10.20
C GLY A 265 -20.60 -10.02 -11.10
N LEU A 266 -19.90 -8.92 -10.82
CA LEU A 266 -18.76 -8.44 -11.63
C LEU A 266 -17.45 -9.00 -11.10
N ALA A 267 -16.61 -9.49 -12.01
CA ALA A 267 -15.30 -10.00 -11.67
C ALA A 267 -14.37 -8.86 -11.22
N PRO A 268 -13.55 -9.10 -10.17
CA PRO A 268 -12.60 -8.11 -9.69
C PRO A 268 -11.45 -7.92 -10.70
N ASN A 269 -11.51 -6.81 -11.43
CA ASN A 269 -10.52 -6.41 -12.42
C ASN A 269 -10.45 -4.88 -12.48
N THR A 270 -9.27 -4.29 -12.34
CA THR A 270 -9.06 -2.85 -12.44
C THR A 270 -9.40 -2.29 -13.81
N LEU A 271 -9.25 -3.10 -14.87
CA LEU A 271 -9.54 -2.71 -16.25
C LEU A 271 -11.03 -2.86 -16.62
N ASN A 272 -11.84 -3.49 -15.77
CA ASN A 272 -13.26 -3.62 -15.99
C ASN A 272 -13.98 -2.29 -15.73
N SER A 273 -14.42 -1.61 -16.80
CA SER A 273 -15.08 -0.31 -16.69
C SER A 273 -16.39 -0.36 -15.89
N ASN A 274 -17.06 -1.50 -15.82
CA ASN A 274 -18.33 -1.69 -15.12
C ASN A 274 -18.16 -2.03 -13.63
N PHE A 275 -16.95 -2.36 -13.16
CA PHE A 275 -16.73 -2.66 -11.76
C PHE A 275 -16.94 -1.41 -10.90
N GLY A 276 -17.94 -1.45 -9.99
CA GLY A 276 -18.42 -0.25 -9.28
C GLY A 276 -17.49 0.27 -8.18
N VAL A 277 -16.61 -0.57 -7.63
CA VAL A 277 -15.75 -0.22 -6.48
C VAL A 277 -14.35 0.12 -6.97
N LYS A 278 -14.25 1.21 -7.73
CA LYS A 278 -13.00 1.77 -8.28
C LYS A 278 -12.64 3.06 -7.59
N ARG A 279 -11.35 3.38 -7.59
CA ARG A 279 -10.80 4.61 -7.05
C ARG A 279 -9.64 5.12 -7.90
N ASP A 280 -9.52 6.43 -7.99
CA ASP A 280 -8.27 7.03 -8.41
C ASP A 280 -7.20 6.84 -7.33
N VAL A 281 -5.95 6.73 -7.75
CA VAL A 281 -4.79 6.82 -6.86
C VAL A 281 -3.97 8.05 -7.23
N TYR A 282 -3.38 8.67 -6.23
CA TYR A 282 -2.89 10.05 -6.31
C TYR A 282 -1.44 10.19 -5.86
N ASN A 283 -0.74 11.14 -6.49
CA ASN A 283 0.35 11.86 -5.89
C ASN A 283 -0.17 13.16 -5.31
N VAL A 284 0.01 13.38 -4.02
CA VAL A 284 -0.45 14.58 -3.31
C VAL A 284 0.72 15.52 -3.21
N ILE A 285 0.60 16.70 -3.79
CA ILE A 285 1.65 17.71 -3.86
C ILE A 285 1.19 19.00 -3.18
N PRO A 286 2.12 19.85 -2.71
CA PRO A 286 1.75 21.20 -2.26
C PRO A 286 1.11 21.98 -3.41
N THR A 287 -0.05 22.60 -3.17
CA THR A 287 -0.77 23.38 -4.20
C THR A 287 0.09 24.50 -4.78
N SER A 288 0.97 25.10 -3.97
CA SER A 288 1.93 26.11 -4.40
C SER A 288 2.98 25.60 -5.40
N LYS A 289 3.09 24.27 -5.60
CA LYS A 289 4.07 23.66 -6.50
C LYS A 289 3.51 23.22 -7.86
N ILE A 290 2.21 23.39 -8.10
CA ILE A 290 1.56 22.98 -9.36
C ILE A 290 2.26 23.54 -10.60
N GLY A 291 2.67 24.80 -10.58
CA GLY A 291 3.38 25.46 -11.69
C GLY A 291 4.91 25.39 -11.63
N THR A 292 5.48 24.70 -10.64
CA THR A 292 6.91 24.73 -10.37
C THR A 292 7.56 23.40 -10.77
N ALA A 293 8.63 23.45 -11.61
CA ALA A 293 9.45 22.26 -11.85
C ALA A 293 10.24 21.89 -10.59
N PRO A 294 10.47 20.60 -10.31
CA PRO A 294 10.11 19.43 -11.14
C PRO A 294 8.69 18.90 -10.93
N TRP A 295 7.89 19.40 -9.95
CA TRP A 295 6.53 18.88 -9.66
C TRP A 295 5.62 18.98 -10.90
N SER A 296 5.64 20.16 -11.58
CA SER A 296 4.84 20.36 -12.80
C SER A 296 5.24 19.37 -13.90
N THR A 297 6.53 19.18 -14.12
CA THR A 297 7.04 18.26 -15.16
C THR A 297 6.69 16.80 -14.87
N VAL A 298 6.74 16.40 -13.58
CA VAL A 298 6.57 14.99 -13.20
C VAL A 298 5.11 14.61 -13.01
N PHE A 299 4.29 15.48 -12.38
CA PHE A 299 2.96 15.11 -11.89
C PHE A 299 1.81 15.85 -12.57
N VAL A 300 2.00 17.03 -13.16
CA VAL A 300 0.91 17.93 -13.52
C VAL A 300 0.64 17.96 -15.02
N GLY A 301 -0.63 17.86 -15.38
CA GLY A 301 -1.12 17.88 -16.74
C GLY A 301 -1.01 16.55 -17.49
N PRO A 302 -1.69 16.42 -18.63
CA PRO A 302 -1.74 15.17 -19.40
C PRO A 302 -0.36 14.78 -19.98
N ASP A 303 0.54 15.76 -20.11
CA ASP A 303 1.92 15.56 -20.57
C ASP A 303 2.92 15.26 -19.46
N ALA A 304 2.49 15.18 -18.20
CA ALA A 304 3.33 14.82 -17.08
C ALA A 304 4.08 13.51 -17.33
N LEU A 305 5.34 13.45 -16.89
CA LEU A 305 6.18 12.27 -17.12
C LEU A 305 5.55 10.99 -16.56
N ILE A 306 4.80 11.08 -15.47
CA ILE A 306 4.11 9.94 -14.86
C ILE A 306 2.97 9.43 -15.75
N CYS A 307 2.23 10.32 -16.42
CA CYS A 307 1.13 9.98 -17.32
C CYS A 307 1.61 9.30 -18.61
N LYS A 308 2.87 9.49 -18.96
CA LYS A 308 3.52 8.86 -20.14
C LYS A 308 4.07 7.47 -19.86
N GLN A 309 3.75 6.86 -18.69
CA GLN A 309 4.25 5.54 -18.31
C GLN A 309 3.13 4.48 -18.19
N PRO A 310 2.23 4.32 -19.19
CA PRO A 310 1.13 3.36 -19.08
C PRO A 310 1.63 1.92 -18.92
N ALA A 311 2.75 1.57 -19.55
CA ALA A 311 3.33 0.24 -19.44
C ALA A 311 3.74 -0.10 -17.99
N VAL A 312 4.40 0.82 -17.29
CA VAL A 312 4.78 0.65 -15.89
C VAL A 312 3.53 0.53 -15.02
N ILE A 313 2.57 1.44 -15.18
CA ILE A 313 1.31 1.44 -14.43
C ILE A 313 0.60 0.08 -14.56
N ASN A 314 0.46 -0.43 -15.79
CA ASN A 314 -0.21 -1.70 -16.07
C ASN A 314 0.58 -2.91 -15.53
N THR A 315 1.92 -2.88 -15.55
CA THR A 315 2.77 -3.94 -14.99
C THR A 315 2.49 -4.15 -13.50
N TYR A 316 2.20 -3.07 -12.76
CA TYR A 316 1.82 -3.13 -11.36
C TYR A 316 0.31 -3.30 -11.14
N GLY A 317 -0.44 -3.80 -12.13
CA GLY A 317 -1.85 -4.18 -12.00
C GLY A 317 -2.86 -3.02 -11.99
N PHE A 318 -2.41 -1.77 -12.08
CA PHE A 318 -3.28 -0.60 -12.15
C PHE A 318 -3.78 -0.35 -13.58
N ALA A 319 -4.95 0.26 -13.71
CA ALA A 319 -5.39 0.82 -14.96
C ALA A 319 -4.86 2.26 -15.14
N THR A 320 -4.71 2.69 -16.38
CA THR A 320 -4.43 4.09 -16.72
C THR A 320 -5.61 4.98 -16.34
N ASN A 321 -5.35 6.24 -16.02
CA ASN A 321 -6.37 7.21 -15.65
C ASN A 321 -6.50 8.28 -16.74
N ALA A 322 -7.72 8.45 -17.28
CA ALA A 322 -8.00 9.47 -18.28
C ALA A 322 -7.80 10.92 -17.76
N ASN A 323 -7.90 11.10 -16.43
CA ASN A 323 -7.69 12.37 -15.75
C ASN A 323 -6.28 12.47 -15.15
N CYS A 324 -5.31 11.68 -15.66
CA CYS A 324 -3.93 11.72 -15.16
C CYS A 324 -3.40 13.16 -15.26
N GLY A 325 -2.81 13.64 -14.15
CA GLY A 325 -2.24 14.98 -14.07
C GLY A 325 -3.25 16.11 -13.76
N ASP A 326 -4.54 15.80 -13.57
CA ASP A 326 -5.56 16.78 -13.19
C ASP A 326 -5.27 17.39 -11.82
N THR A 327 -5.40 18.72 -11.70
CA THR A 327 -5.14 19.48 -10.47
C THR A 327 -6.39 20.10 -9.86
N SER A 328 -7.57 19.69 -10.29
CA SER A 328 -8.85 20.23 -9.78
C SER A 328 -9.18 19.82 -8.34
N LYS A 329 -8.57 18.73 -7.84
CA LYS A 329 -8.83 18.19 -6.49
C LYS A 329 -7.88 18.82 -5.47
N GLN A 330 -8.26 20.00 -4.98
CA GLN A 330 -7.47 20.79 -4.03
C GLN A 330 -8.17 20.87 -2.67
N THR A 331 -7.36 20.89 -1.63
CA THR A 331 -7.82 21.21 -0.27
C THR A 331 -7.80 22.73 -0.03
N PRO A 332 -8.60 23.25 0.90
CA PRO A 332 -8.63 24.66 1.23
C PRO A 332 -7.27 25.25 1.57
#